data_67579245643e01787beaaba2e3a10aa0
#
_entry.id   67579245643e01787beaaba2e3a10aa0
#
_cell.length_a   1.000
_cell.length_b   1.000
_cell.length_c   1.000
_cell.angle_alpha   90.00
_cell.angle_beta   90.00
_cell.angle_gamma   90.00
#
_symmetry.space_group_name_H-M   'P 1'
#
loop_
_entity.id
_entity.type
_entity.pdbx_description
1 polymer ?
#
loop_
_entity_poly.entity_id
_entity_poly.type
_entity_poly.pdbx_seq_one_letter_code
_entity_poly.pdbx_strand_id
1 'polypeptide(L)'
;MQSWQFKVGTIGNTHFVAIPFNAPSRAGAIVVANFLLSPEAQARKANIDVWGDPTVLAVSRLPAAQRALFQGGVKPGQLTQAAPVLPEPHASWVDKIEKEWIRRYAR
;
A
#
# COMPACT_ATOMS: atom_id res chain seq x y z
N MET A 1 -3.95 -21.16 6.14
CA MET A 1 -2.75 -20.27 6.09
C MET A 1 -2.90 -19.25 7.22
N GLN A 2 -1.89 -19.01 8.05
CA GLN A 2 -1.92 -18.00 9.11
C GLN A 2 -1.01 -16.85 8.73
N SER A 3 -1.51 -15.62 8.88
CA SER A 3 -0.71 -14.40 8.72
C SER A 3 -0.04 -14.06 10.03
N TRP A 4 1.18 -13.55 9.97
CA TRP A 4 1.94 -13.15 11.13
C TRP A 4 2.63 -11.81 10.89
N GLN A 5 2.70 -10.98 11.92
CA GLN A 5 3.39 -9.69 11.89
C GLN A 5 4.40 -9.56 13.03
N PHE A 6 5.49 -8.87 12.77
CA PHE A 6 6.47 -8.58 13.80
C PHE A 6 5.92 -7.55 14.79
N LYS A 7 6.08 -7.81 16.09
CA LYS A 7 5.63 -6.88 17.15
C LYS A 7 6.33 -5.52 17.08
N VAL A 8 7.57 -5.51 16.63
CA VAL A 8 8.40 -4.30 16.49
C VAL A 8 8.05 -3.48 15.26
N GLY A 9 7.25 -4.01 14.36
CA GLY A 9 6.83 -3.36 13.13
C GLY A 9 7.17 -4.15 11.88
N THR A 10 6.52 -3.80 10.79
CA THR A 10 6.74 -4.39 9.46
C THR A 10 7.10 -3.27 8.49
N ILE A 11 8.06 -3.53 7.60
CA ILE A 11 8.41 -2.59 6.55
C ILE A 11 7.17 -2.37 5.67
N GLY A 12 6.76 -1.13 5.57
CA GLY A 12 5.64 -0.71 4.72
C GLY A 12 6.12 0.20 3.62
N ASN A 13 5.48 0.09 2.47
CA ASN A 13 5.75 0.93 1.32
C ASN A 13 4.48 1.65 0.89
N THR A 14 4.63 2.85 0.35
CA THR A 14 3.55 3.63 -0.25
C THR A 14 3.81 3.76 -1.75
N HIS A 15 2.81 3.42 -2.56
CA HIS A 15 2.90 3.64 -3.99
C HIS A 15 2.69 5.11 -4.31
N PHE A 16 3.59 5.67 -5.11
CA PHE A 16 3.56 7.07 -5.53
C PHE A 16 3.22 7.17 -7.01
N VAL A 17 2.46 8.20 -7.37
CA VAL A 17 2.21 8.59 -8.75
C VAL A 17 2.88 9.93 -8.99
N ALA A 18 3.73 10.00 -9.99
CA ALA A 18 4.41 11.23 -10.39
C ALA A 18 4.03 11.61 -11.83
N ILE A 19 3.92 12.92 -12.08
CA ILE A 19 3.70 13.45 -13.41
C ILE A 19 5.03 14.06 -13.87
N PRO A 20 5.71 13.45 -14.88
CA PRO A 20 6.96 14.00 -15.41
C PRO A 20 6.77 15.42 -15.91
N PHE A 21 7.82 16.26 -15.82
CA PHE A 21 7.77 17.64 -16.27
C PHE A 21 7.49 17.77 -17.78
N ASN A 22 7.90 16.77 -18.57
CA ASN A 22 7.72 16.68 -20.02
C ASN A 22 6.49 15.85 -20.42
N ALA A 23 5.53 15.62 -19.53
CA ALA A 23 4.32 14.86 -19.84
C ALA A 23 3.53 15.55 -20.97
N PRO A 24 3.22 14.84 -22.08
CA PRO A 24 2.54 15.44 -23.25
C PRO A 24 1.11 15.89 -22.93
N SER A 25 0.46 15.29 -21.95
CA SER A 25 -0.88 15.64 -21.48
C SER A 25 -0.93 15.82 -19.98
N ARG A 26 -0.36 16.90 -19.48
CA ARG A 26 -0.32 17.18 -18.04
C ARG A 26 -1.72 17.26 -17.41
N ALA A 27 -2.67 17.89 -18.09
CA ALA A 27 -4.04 17.99 -17.61
C ALA A 27 -4.71 16.62 -17.47
N GLY A 28 -4.57 15.74 -18.47
CA GLY A 28 -5.06 14.36 -18.38
C GLY A 28 -4.39 13.56 -17.27
N ALA A 29 -3.08 13.72 -17.09
CA ALA A 29 -2.35 13.06 -16.02
C ALA A 29 -2.84 13.47 -14.62
N ILE A 30 -3.17 14.76 -14.43
CA ILE A 30 -3.77 15.25 -13.17
C ILE A 30 -5.13 14.61 -12.92
N VAL A 31 -5.97 14.47 -13.95
CA VAL A 31 -7.29 13.80 -13.80
C VAL A 31 -7.12 12.35 -13.37
N VAL A 32 -6.18 11.62 -13.99
CA VAL A 32 -5.88 10.23 -13.60
C VAL A 32 -5.34 10.15 -12.17
N ALA A 33 -4.38 11.01 -11.81
CA ALA A 33 -3.83 11.04 -10.45
C ALA A 33 -4.92 11.31 -9.41
N ASN A 34 -5.81 12.27 -9.69
CA ASN A 34 -6.95 12.58 -8.83
C ASN A 34 -7.94 11.40 -8.72
N PHE A 35 -8.22 10.72 -9.82
CA PHE A 35 -9.06 9.52 -9.83
C PHE A 35 -8.45 8.42 -8.94
N LEU A 36 -7.15 8.16 -9.03
CA LEU A 36 -6.47 7.14 -8.22
C LEU A 36 -6.55 7.44 -6.71
N LEU A 37 -6.70 8.71 -6.33
CA LEU A 37 -6.90 9.14 -4.95
C LEU A 37 -8.38 9.23 -4.55
N SER A 38 -9.31 8.95 -5.45
CA SER A 38 -10.73 8.96 -5.11
C SER A 38 -11.10 7.86 -4.11
N PRO A 39 -12.09 8.08 -3.24
CA PRO A 39 -12.55 7.06 -2.30
C PRO A 39 -12.96 5.74 -2.98
N GLU A 40 -13.57 5.82 -4.16
CA GLU A 40 -14.02 4.66 -4.94
C GLU A 40 -12.83 3.83 -5.44
N ALA A 41 -11.82 4.46 -6.03
CA ALA A 41 -10.62 3.77 -6.51
C ALA A 41 -9.82 3.19 -5.34
N GLN A 42 -9.69 3.92 -4.24
CA GLN A 42 -8.97 3.48 -3.05
C GLN A 42 -9.71 2.34 -2.33
N ALA A 43 -11.03 2.37 -2.25
CA ALA A 43 -11.81 1.28 -1.68
C ALA A 43 -11.69 0.01 -2.53
N ARG A 44 -11.71 0.14 -3.87
CA ARG A 44 -11.50 -1.00 -4.78
C ARG A 44 -10.09 -1.56 -4.64
N LYS A 45 -9.07 -0.72 -4.53
CA LYS A 45 -7.67 -1.13 -4.28
C LYS A 45 -7.54 -1.90 -2.96
N ALA A 46 -8.20 -1.43 -1.91
CA ALA A 46 -8.15 -2.06 -0.59
C ALA A 46 -8.92 -3.38 -0.51
N ASN A 47 -9.82 -3.65 -1.46
CA ASN A 47 -10.57 -4.90 -1.48
C ASN A 47 -9.66 -6.08 -1.80
N ILE A 48 -9.61 -7.07 -0.89
CA ILE A 48 -8.73 -8.24 -0.99
C ILE A 48 -9.05 -9.14 -2.20
N ASP A 49 -10.28 -9.10 -2.70
CA ASP A 49 -10.67 -9.86 -3.89
C ASP A 49 -10.21 -9.19 -5.19
N VAL A 50 -9.74 -7.95 -5.11
CA VAL A 50 -9.24 -7.17 -6.26
C VAL A 50 -7.72 -7.03 -6.17
N TRP A 51 -7.22 -6.43 -5.10
CA TRP A 51 -5.79 -6.20 -4.89
C TRP A 51 -5.37 -6.44 -3.44
N GLY A 52 -6.12 -5.89 -2.47
CA GLY A 52 -5.82 -6.05 -1.05
C GLY A 52 -4.75 -5.09 -0.53
N ASP A 53 -4.43 -4.04 -1.29
CA ASP A 53 -3.42 -3.06 -0.89
C ASP A 53 -4.06 -1.93 -0.05
N PRO A 54 -3.54 -1.60 1.14
CA PRO A 54 -4.14 -0.62 2.02
C PRO A 54 -4.33 0.75 1.37
N THR A 55 -5.41 1.45 1.77
CA THR A 55 -5.66 2.81 1.32
C THR A 55 -4.71 3.82 1.97
N VAL A 56 -4.37 4.88 1.23
CA VAL A 56 -3.64 6.04 1.77
C VAL A 56 -4.57 7.12 2.33
N LEU A 57 -5.89 6.95 2.17
CA LEU A 57 -6.87 7.92 2.66
C LEU A 57 -7.10 7.81 4.16
N ALA A 58 -7.28 8.95 4.82
CA ALA A 58 -7.77 9.03 6.19
C ALA A 58 -9.29 8.73 6.20
N VAL A 59 -9.65 7.45 6.16
CA VAL A 59 -11.05 6.98 6.02
C VAL A 59 -11.97 7.60 7.06
N SER A 60 -11.49 7.85 8.28
CA SER A 60 -12.26 8.50 9.36
C SER A 60 -12.71 9.92 9.03
N ARG A 61 -12.02 10.60 8.09
CA ARG A 61 -12.34 11.97 7.65
C ARG A 61 -13.30 12.03 6.46
N LEU A 62 -13.60 10.89 5.83
CA LEU A 62 -14.51 10.83 4.69
C LEU A 62 -15.97 11.00 5.14
N PRO A 63 -16.86 11.54 4.28
CA PRO A 63 -18.29 11.50 4.48
C PRO A 63 -18.81 10.08 4.72
N ALA A 64 -19.91 9.93 5.45
CA ALA A 64 -20.45 8.62 5.84
C ALA A 64 -20.68 7.67 4.65
N ALA A 65 -21.23 8.18 3.55
CA ALA A 65 -21.46 7.40 2.34
C ALA A 65 -20.16 6.84 1.73
N GLN A 66 -19.09 7.62 1.72
CA GLN A 66 -17.78 7.18 1.20
C GLN A 66 -17.06 6.25 2.16
N ARG A 67 -17.20 6.46 3.48
CA ARG A 67 -16.69 5.51 4.47
C ARG A 67 -17.28 4.12 4.33
N ALA A 68 -18.55 4.04 3.96
CA ALA A 68 -19.24 2.76 3.75
C ALA A 68 -18.55 1.89 2.66
N LEU A 69 -17.86 2.49 1.68
CA LEU A 69 -17.11 1.76 0.66
C LEU A 69 -15.96 0.91 1.23
N PHE A 70 -15.44 1.28 2.40
CA PHE A 70 -14.34 0.58 3.08
C PHE A 70 -14.81 -0.43 4.13
N GLN A 71 -16.12 -0.60 4.31
CA GLN A 71 -16.69 -1.51 5.30
C GLN A 71 -16.81 -2.97 4.83
N GLY A 72 -16.21 -3.31 3.70
CA GLY A 72 -16.05 -4.70 3.28
C GLY A 72 -15.27 -5.46 4.35
N GLY A 73 -15.98 -6.28 5.15
CA GLY A 73 -15.51 -6.84 6.40
C GLY A 73 -14.14 -7.50 6.32
N VAL A 74 -13.41 -7.44 7.43
CA VAL A 74 -12.16 -8.15 7.63
C VAL A 74 -12.42 -9.64 7.42
N LYS A 75 -11.81 -10.24 6.40
CA LYS A 75 -11.94 -11.67 6.16
C LYS A 75 -11.13 -12.48 7.19
N PRO A 76 -11.56 -13.71 7.54
CA PRO A 76 -10.76 -14.57 8.40
C PRO A 76 -9.33 -14.72 7.89
N GLY A 77 -8.35 -14.44 8.75
CA GLY A 77 -6.93 -14.46 8.39
C GLY A 77 -6.36 -13.12 7.93
N GLN A 78 -7.18 -12.08 7.77
CA GLN A 78 -6.71 -10.72 7.54
C GLN A 78 -6.24 -10.09 8.85
N LEU A 79 -5.10 -9.40 8.79
CA LEU A 79 -4.56 -8.72 9.96
C LEU A 79 -5.45 -7.52 10.30
N THR A 80 -6.06 -7.56 11.47
CA THR A 80 -7.02 -6.54 11.95
C THR A 80 -6.34 -5.37 12.64
N GLN A 81 -5.10 -5.55 13.04
CA GLN A 81 -4.35 -4.55 13.79
C GLN A 81 -3.17 -4.07 12.95
N ALA A 82 -3.12 -2.78 12.68
CA ALA A 82 -1.96 -2.18 12.04
C ALA A 82 -0.75 -2.32 12.97
N ALA A 83 0.17 -3.20 12.64
CA ALA A 83 1.48 -3.18 13.27
C ALA A 83 2.17 -1.84 12.96
N PRO A 84 3.09 -1.39 13.81
CA PRO A 84 3.91 -0.22 13.49
C PRO A 84 4.54 -0.39 12.11
N VAL A 85 4.40 0.62 11.26
CA VAL A 85 5.01 0.64 9.93
C VAL A 85 6.42 1.20 10.07
N LEU A 86 7.38 0.42 9.64
CA LEU A 86 8.80 0.83 9.58
C LEU A 86 9.09 1.37 8.17
N PRO A 87 9.93 2.42 8.06
CA PRO A 87 10.37 2.91 6.77
C PRO A 87 11.23 1.87 6.06
N GLU A 88 11.24 1.93 4.74
CA GLU A 88 12.17 1.12 3.95
C GLU A 88 13.63 1.44 4.32
N PRO A 89 14.50 0.42 4.40
CA PRO A 89 15.92 0.63 4.56
C PRO A 89 16.50 1.45 3.41
N HIS A 90 17.54 2.22 3.68
CA HIS A 90 18.27 2.92 2.64
C HIS A 90 18.78 1.95 1.56
N ALA A 91 18.81 2.38 0.29
CA ALA A 91 19.15 1.55 -0.87
C ALA A 91 20.52 0.85 -0.75
N SER A 92 21.46 1.41 0.03
CA SER A 92 22.76 0.78 0.30
C SER A 92 22.67 -0.58 1.02
N TRP A 93 21.52 -0.95 1.55
CA TRP A 93 21.30 -2.25 2.18
C TRP A 93 20.92 -3.34 1.17
N VAL A 94 20.45 -3.00 -0.02
CA VAL A 94 19.98 -3.96 -1.03
C VAL A 94 21.07 -4.99 -1.32
N ASP A 95 22.24 -4.56 -1.75
CA ASP A 95 23.38 -5.44 -2.05
C ASP A 95 23.77 -6.35 -0.89
N LYS A 96 23.76 -5.80 0.34
CA LYS A 96 24.12 -6.56 1.54
C LYS A 96 23.11 -7.65 1.84
N ILE A 97 21.83 -7.31 1.73
CA ILE A 97 20.72 -8.24 1.99
C ILE A 97 20.71 -9.34 0.93
N GLU A 98 20.84 -8.98 -0.36
CA GLU A 98 20.85 -9.95 -1.45
C GLU A 98 22.03 -10.93 -1.35
N LYS A 99 23.24 -10.43 -1.13
CA LYS A 99 24.44 -11.26 -0.97
C LYS A 99 24.31 -12.21 0.22
N GLU A 100 23.78 -11.70 1.34
CA GLU A 100 23.60 -12.50 2.54
C GLU A 100 22.50 -13.55 2.38
N TRP A 101 21.42 -13.20 1.66
CA TRP A 101 20.37 -14.14 1.28
C TRP A 101 20.90 -15.27 0.41
N ILE A 102 21.62 -14.93 -0.67
CA ILE A 102 22.24 -15.93 -1.58
C ILE A 102 23.17 -16.84 -0.78
N ARG A 103 24.03 -16.26 0.05
CA ARG A 103 24.97 -17.04 0.86
C ARG A 103 24.30 -18.04 1.79
N ARG A 104 23.13 -17.71 2.35
CA ARG A 104 22.44 -18.56 3.36
C ARG A 104 21.44 -19.52 2.77
N TYR A 105 20.73 -19.13 1.72
CA TYR A 105 19.52 -19.81 1.28
C TYR A 105 19.53 -20.24 -0.19
N ALA A 106 20.30 -19.63 -1.07
CA ALA A 106 20.43 -20.10 -2.43
C ALA A 106 21.42 -21.29 -2.47
N ARG A 107 20.89 -22.50 -2.64
CA ARG A 107 21.64 -23.72 -2.88
C ARG A 107 21.50 -24.12 -4.33
#